data_d19cc6e57f4b64a8d2e0ae6f35b4c52f
#
_entry.id   d19cc6e57f4b64a8d2e0ae6f35b4c52f
#
_cell.length_a   1.000
_cell.length_b   1.000
_cell.length_c   1.000
_cell.angle_alpha   90.00
_cell.angle_beta   90.00
_cell.angle_gamma   90.00
#
_symmetry.space_group_name_H-M   'P 1'
#
loop_
_entity.id
_entity.type
_entity.pdbx_description
1 polymer ?
#
loop_
_entity_poly.entity_id
_entity_poly.type
_entity_poly.pdbx_seq_one_letter_code
_entity_poly.pdbx_strand_id
1 'polypeptide(L)' 'VWTNDLKTAMDTVRRMDAGLVWVNGTGRHYMGTGFSGWKNSGLGREECLEEVLSYTRSKSVHIIL' A
#
# COMPACT_ATOMS: atom_id res chain seq x y z
N VAL A 1 -9.56 -11.37 6.00
CA VAL A 1 -10.14 -12.58 5.36
C VAL A 1 -9.65 -13.82 6.09
N TRP A 2 -10.55 -14.71 6.46
CA TRP A 2 -10.22 -15.96 7.16
C TRP A 2 -10.78 -17.14 6.36
N THR A 3 -9.92 -18.01 5.87
CA THR A 3 -10.31 -19.20 5.11
C THR A 3 -9.15 -20.19 5.01
N ASN A 4 -9.45 -21.49 4.92
CA ASN A 4 -8.48 -22.53 4.65
C ASN A 4 -8.32 -22.82 3.14
N ASP A 5 -9.13 -22.20 2.30
CA ASP A 5 -9.09 -22.39 0.85
C ASP A 5 -8.36 -21.22 0.17
N LEU A 6 -7.21 -21.50 -0.40
CA LEU A 6 -6.38 -20.49 -1.07
C LEU A 6 -7.11 -19.85 -2.26
N LYS A 7 -7.87 -20.61 -3.02
CA LYS A 7 -8.64 -20.07 -4.16
C LYS A 7 -9.65 -19.03 -3.68
N THR A 8 -10.42 -19.36 -2.65
CA THR A 8 -11.37 -18.43 -2.05
C THR A 8 -10.68 -17.19 -1.51
N ALA A 9 -9.53 -17.35 -0.84
CA ALA A 9 -8.75 -16.23 -0.34
C ALA A 9 -8.35 -15.28 -1.48
N MET A 10 -7.77 -15.80 -2.54
CA MET A 10 -7.28 -15.01 -3.67
C MET A 10 -8.41 -14.34 -4.45
N ASP A 11 -9.52 -15.05 -4.66
CA ASP A 11 -10.68 -14.46 -5.35
C ASP A 11 -11.31 -13.33 -4.51
N THR A 12 -11.36 -13.49 -3.19
CA THR A 12 -11.87 -12.46 -2.27
C THR A 12 -10.96 -11.23 -2.28
N VAL A 13 -9.64 -11.43 -2.15
CA VAL A 13 -8.65 -10.33 -2.14
C VAL A 13 -8.75 -9.50 -3.42
N ARG A 14 -8.87 -10.16 -4.58
CA ARG A 14 -9.00 -9.45 -5.88
C ARG A 14 -10.27 -8.62 -6.01
N ARG A 15 -11.33 -9.00 -5.32
CA ARG A 15 -12.62 -8.28 -5.34
C ARG A 15 -12.70 -7.16 -4.31
N MET A 16 -11.83 -7.15 -3.32
CA MET A 16 -11.83 -6.12 -2.28
C MET A 16 -11.20 -4.82 -2.79
N ASP A 17 -11.91 -3.71 -2.58
CA ASP A 17 -11.40 -2.37 -2.86
C ASP A 17 -10.69 -1.83 -1.61
N ALA A 18 -9.49 -2.33 -1.35
CA ALA A 18 -8.69 -1.95 -0.19
C ALA A 18 -7.20 -1.91 -0.56
N GLY A 19 -6.47 -1.00 0.06
CA GLY A 19 -5.03 -0.86 -0.18
C GLY A 19 -4.18 -1.90 0.53
N LEU A 20 -4.71 -2.53 1.58
CA LEU A 20 -4.07 -3.62 2.31
C LEU A 20 -5.11 -4.66 2.71
N VAL A 21 -4.79 -5.93 2.51
CA VAL A 21 -5.65 -7.04 2.90
C VAL A 21 -4.82 -8.08 3.62
N TRP A 22 -5.28 -8.52 4.79
CA TRP A 22 -4.71 -9.67 5.50
C TRP A 22 -5.53 -10.93 5.25
N VAL A 23 -4.85 -12.03 5.04
CA VAL A 23 -5.45 -13.36 4.98
C VAL A 23 -4.92 -14.19 6.14
N ASN A 24 -5.83 -14.71 6.95
CA ASN A 24 -5.54 -15.57 8.11
C ASN A 24 -4.60 -14.91 9.14
N GLY A 25 -4.70 -13.61 9.31
CA GLY A 25 -3.92 -12.87 10.29
C GLY A 25 -4.34 -11.42 10.36
N THR A 26 -3.83 -10.70 11.35
CA THR A 26 -4.01 -9.26 11.51
C THR A 26 -2.78 -8.63 12.14
N GLY A 27 -2.60 -7.31 11.95
CA GLY A 27 -1.60 -6.52 12.65
C GLY A 27 -0.15 -6.79 12.25
N ARG A 28 0.10 -7.60 11.23
CA ARG A 28 1.46 -7.82 10.71
C ARG A 28 1.75 -6.87 9.57
N HIS A 29 2.82 -6.12 9.72
CA HIS A 29 3.30 -5.16 8.72
C HIS A 29 4.70 -5.58 8.28
N TYR A 30 4.91 -5.65 6.98
CA TYR A 30 6.20 -6.02 6.40
C TYR A 30 6.84 -4.79 5.80
N MET A 31 8.10 -4.57 6.12
CA MET A 31 8.87 -3.42 5.60
C MET A 31 8.88 -3.42 4.06
N GLY A 32 8.62 -2.25 3.49
CA GLY A 32 8.57 -2.08 2.04
C GLY A 32 7.21 -2.43 1.41
N THR A 33 6.28 -3.01 2.17
CA THR A 33 4.92 -3.27 1.72
C THR A 33 4.04 -2.08 2.06
N GLY A 34 3.54 -1.38 1.06
CA GLY A 34 2.77 -0.15 1.25
C GLY A 34 1.47 -0.36 2.01
N PHE A 35 1.20 0.55 2.94
CA PHE A 35 -0.06 0.65 3.66
C PHE A 35 -0.79 1.91 3.25
N SER A 36 -1.96 1.76 2.65
CA SER A 36 -2.77 2.87 2.18
C SER A 36 -4.23 2.48 2.09
N GLY A 37 -5.07 3.50 1.96
CA GLY A 37 -6.48 3.30 1.63
C GLY A 37 -6.73 3.47 0.13
N TRP A 38 -7.89 3.01 -0.28
CA TRP A 38 -8.45 3.28 -1.60
C TRP A 38 -9.68 4.16 -1.47
N LYS A 39 -10.11 4.74 -2.57
CA LYS A 39 -11.35 5.56 -2.64
C LYS A 39 -11.36 6.67 -1.58
N ASN A 40 -12.39 6.72 -0.76
CA ASN A 40 -12.59 7.77 0.25
C ASN A 40 -11.77 7.56 1.54
N SER A 41 -10.93 6.53 1.60
CA SER A 41 -10.07 6.29 2.77
C SER A 41 -8.92 7.29 2.89
N GLY A 42 -8.70 8.12 1.87
CA GLY A 42 -7.71 9.19 1.89
C GLY A 42 -6.58 8.99 0.89
N LEU A 43 -5.62 9.92 0.96
CA LEU A 43 -4.43 9.95 0.10
C LEU A 43 -3.19 9.55 0.91
N GLY A 44 -2.14 9.18 0.20
CA GLY A 44 -0.87 8.83 0.79
C GLY A 44 -0.68 7.33 0.96
N ARG A 45 0.56 6.97 1.25
CA ARG A 45 0.98 5.59 1.40
C ARG A 45 2.09 5.51 2.44
N GLU A 46 2.00 4.56 3.32
CA GLU A 46 2.95 4.37 4.43
C GLU A 46 3.73 3.06 4.26
N GLU A 47 4.77 2.91 5.09
CA GLU A 47 5.55 1.69 5.25
C GLU A 47 6.32 1.23 4.00
N CYS A 48 6.57 2.15 3.06
CA CYS A 48 7.33 1.87 1.84
C CYS A 48 8.16 3.10 1.42
N LEU A 49 8.92 2.97 0.34
CA LEU A 49 9.74 4.08 -0.19
C LEU A 49 8.92 5.34 -0.47
N GLU A 50 7.67 5.18 -0.90
CA GLU A 50 6.79 6.30 -1.18
C GLU A 50 6.55 7.17 0.06
N GLU A 51 6.50 6.59 1.26
CA GLU A 51 6.39 7.37 2.50
C GLU A 51 7.60 8.27 2.70
N VAL A 52 8.81 7.74 2.53
CA VAL A 52 10.05 8.53 2.64
C VAL A 52 10.02 9.68 1.64
N LEU A 53 9.67 9.40 0.40
CA LEU A 53 9.61 10.41 -0.67
C LEU A 53 8.52 11.46 -0.42
N SER A 54 7.45 11.12 0.31
CA SER A 54 6.37 12.06 0.63
C SER A 54 6.81 13.23 1.52
N TYR A 55 7.91 13.07 2.28
CA TYR A 55 8.52 14.12 3.09
C TYR A 55 9.50 15.00 2.31
N THR A 56 9.67 14.77 1.01
CA THR A 56 10.60 15.49 0.15
C THR A 56 9.87 16.31 -0.90
N ARG A 57 10.62 17.18 -1.56
CA ARG A 57 10.14 17.93 -2.74
C ARG A 57 11.12 17.75 -3.87
N SER A 58 10.61 17.66 -5.08
CA SER A 58 11.42 17.70 -6.29
C SER A 58 11.81 19.14 -6.63
N LYS A 59 13.04 19.34 -7.07
CA LYS A 59 13.53 20.62 -7.59
C LYS A 59 14.19 20.35 -8.94
N SER A 60 13.82 21.13 -9.94
CA SER A 60 14.50 21.13 -11.24
C SER A 60 15.51 22.27 -11.27
N VAL A 61 16.73 21.97 -11.73
CA VAL A 61 17.78 22.95 -11.89
C VAL A 61 18.32 22.86 -13.33
N HIS A 62 18.28 23.98 -14.01
CA HIS A 62 18.83 24.12 -15.37
C HIS A 62 19.94 25.15 -15.32
N ILE A 63 21.14 24.76 -15.72
CA ILE A 63 22.32 25.65 -15.76
C ILE A 63 22.80 25.74 -17.19
N ILE A 64 22.89 26.96 -17.67
CA ILE A 64 23.46 27.28 -19.01
C ILE A 64 24.73 28.04 -18.77
N LEU A 65 25.85 27.48 -19.22
CA LEU A 65 27.18 28.08 -19.07
C LEU A 65 27.65 28.70 -20.39
#